data_687136701b1d94bc7ef347593bfc87bb
#
_entry.id   687136701b1d94bc7ef347593bfc87bb
#
_cell.length_a   1.000
_cell.length_b   1.000
_cell.length_c   1.000
_cell.angle_alpha   90.00
_cell.angle_beta   90.00
_cell.angle_gamma   90.00
#
_symmetry.space_group_name_H-M   'P 1'
#
loop_
_entity.id
_entity.type
_entity.pdbx_description
1 polymer ?
#
loop_
_entity_poly.entity_id
_entity_poly.type
_entity_poly.pdbx_seq_one_letter_code
_entity_poly.pdbx_strand_id
1 'polypeptide(L)'
;FMMRNAFNSIPKSLREVAILEGSNDFKILLTVLMPLAIPGILTVTVFAMYVSWNDFIYAFLFISSENMKMLNVALKHIATGANQFDMKWGDLTAGSVVSFIPLIIFYAFLQQYFVRGITGSAVKE
;
A
#
# COMPACT_ATOMS: atom_id res chain seq x y z
N PHE A 1 -2.59 -7.96 11.19
CA PHE A 1 -3.22 -7.09 12.19
C PHE A 1 -4.20 -6.10 11.53
N MET A 2 -3.77 -5.29 10.59
CA MET A 2 -4.60 -4.27 9.91
C MET A 2 -5.85 -4.84 9.25
N MET A 3 -5.73 -5.93 8.47
CA MET A 3 -6.88 -6.62 7.86
C MET A 3 -7.90 -7.11 8.89
N ARG A 4 -7.42 -7.68 9.99
CA ARG A 4 -8.31 -8.10 11.07
C ARG A 4 -9.12 -6.93 11.65
N ASN A 5 -8.48 -5.78 11.82
CA ASN A 5 -9.18 -4.58 12.29
C ASN A 5 -10.21 -4.08 11.27
N ALA A 6 -9.88 -4.14 9.97
CA ALA A 6 -10.82 -3.76 8.91
C ALA A 6 -12.08 -4.64 8.90
N PHE A 7 -11.95 -5.95 9.11
CA PHE A 7 -13.11 -6.83 9.23
C PHE A 7 -13.85 -6.69 10.57
N ASN A 8 -13.14 -6.43 11.66
CA ASN A 8 -13.77 -6.25 12.98
C ASN A 8 -14.56 -4.94 13.10
N SER A 9 -14.30 -3.95 12.24
CA SER A 9 -15.08 -2.71 12.19
C SER A 9 -16.48 -2.89 11.56
N ILE A 10 -16.72 -4.02 10.89
CA ILE A 10 -18.03 -4.33 10.29
C ILE A 10 -18.97 -4.82 11.38
N PRO A 11 -20.21 -4.25 11.50
CA PRO A 11 -21.19 -4.67 12.47
C PRO A 11 -21.54 -6.16 12.33
N LYS A 12 -21.50 -6.89 13.44
CA LYS A 12 -21.82 -8.33 13.46
C LYS A 12 -23.26 -8.63 13.03
N SER A 13 -24.18 -7.68 13.28
CA SER A 13 -25.57 -7.79 12.86
C SER A 13 -25.77 -8.07 11.36
N LEU A 14 -24.91 -7.52 10.51
CA LEU A 14 -24.97 -7.78 9.07
C LEU A 14 -24.69 -9.24 8.74
N ARG A 15 -23.76 -9.87 9.45
CA ARG A 15 -23.47 -11.29 9.28
C ARG A 15 -24.64 -12.14 9.82
N GLU A 16 -25.22 -11.78 10.95
CA GLU A 16 -26.36 -12.49 11.58
C GLU A 16 -27.59 -12.47 10.65
N VAL A 17 -27.91 -11.32 10.06
CA VAL A 17 -29.01 -11.21 9.08
C VAL A 17 -28.76 -12.12 7.87
N ALA A 18 -27.55 -12.11 7.32
CA ALA A 18 -27.23 -12.96 6.17
C ALA A 18 -27.29 -14.47 6.48
N ILE A 19 -27.01 -14.87 7.73
CA ILE A 19 -27.19 -16.25 8.18
C ILE A 19 -28.68 -16.61 8.25
N LEU A 20 -29.51 -15.70 8.77
CA LEU A 20 -30.95 -15.89 8.84
C LEU A 20 -31.59 -16.04 7.43
N GLU A 21 -31.02 -15.37 6.44
CA GLU A 21 -31.40 -15.53 5.02
C GLU A 21 -30.89 -16.82 4.39
N GLY A 22 -30.23 -17.71 5.16
CA GLY A 22 -29.74 -19.00 4.68
C GLY A 22 -28.46 -18.93 3.84
N SER A 23 -27.72 -17.82 3.92
CA SER A 23 -26.45 -17.68 3.19
C SER A 23 -25.33 -18.48 3.87
N ASN A 24 -24.53 -19.20 3.06
CA ASN A 24 -23.34 -19.88 3.54
C ASN A 24 -22.23 -18.87 3.86
N ASP A 25 -21.35 -19.19 4.81
CA ASP A 25 -20.24 -18.33 5.26
C ASP A 25 -19.36 -17.79 4.10
N PHE A 26 -19.13 -18.62 3.08
CA PHE A 26 -18.36 -18.19 1.90
C PHE A 26 -19.12 -17.14 1.07
N LYS A 27 -20.43 -17.29 0.92
CA LYS A 27 -21.27 -16.29 0.25
C LYS A 27 -21.34 -15.00 1.05
N ILE A 28 -21.48 -15.07 2.37
CA ILE A 28 -21.46 -13.93 3.28
C ILE A 28 -20.13 -13.17 3.14
N LEU A 29 -19.01 -13.90 3.10
CA LEU A 29 -17.70 -13.29 2.92
C LEU A 29 -17.62 -12.47 1.63
N LEU A 30 -18.01 -13.05 0.50
CA LEU A 30 -17.85 -12.42 -0.82
C LEU A 30 -18.88 -11.33 -1.10
N THR A 31 -20.13 -11.49 -0.66
CA THR A 31 -21.23 -10.59 -1.02
C THR A 31 -21.49 -9.50 0.02
N VAL A 32 -21.13 -9.74 1.28
CA VAL A 32 -21.39 -8.79 2.38
C VAL A 32 -20.09 -8.23 2.95
N LEU A 33 -19.19 -9.08 3.44
CA LEU A 33 -18.03 -8.64 4.19
C LEU A 33 -16.95 -8.02 3.30
N MET A 34 -16.64 -8.62 2.16
CA MET A 34 -15.60 -8.13 1.25
C MET A 34 -15.91 -6.73 0.70
N PRO A 35 -17.11 -6.43 0.17
CA PRO A 35 -17.45 -5.08 -0.28
C PRO A 35 -17.34 -4.03 0.82
N LEU A 36 -17.77 -4.35 2.04
CA LEU A 36 -17.68 -3.46 3.19
C LEU A 36 -16.24 -3.28 3.71
N ALA A 37 -15.39 -4.28 3.51
CA ALA A 37 -13.98 -4.24 3.89
C ALA A 37 -13.09 -3.53 2.85
N ILE A 38 -13.59 -3.19 1.65
CA ILE A 38 -12.81 -2.54 0.58
C ILE A 38 -11.97 -1.35 1.07
N PRO A 39 -12.50 -0.38 1.83
CA PRO A 39 -11.71 0.75 2.32
C PRO A 39 -10.53 0.31 3.20
N GLY A 40 -10.76 -0.69 4.06
CA GLY A 40 -9.70 -1.27 4.89
C GLY A 40 -8.67 -2.04 4.08
N ILE A 41 -9.10 -2.82 3.08
CA ILE A 41 -8.21 -3.55 2.16
C ILE A 41 -7.31 -2.57 1.41
N LEU A 42 -7.87 -1.48 0.88
CA LEU A 42 -7.13 -0.44 0.18
C LEU A 42 -6.09 0.22 1.09
N THR A 43 -6.46 0.54 2.33
CA THR A 43 -5.52 1.08 3.32
C THR A 43 -4.33 0.15 3.54
N VAL A 44 -4.59 -1.15 3.72
CA VAL A 44 -3.52 -2.15 3.90
C VAL A 44 -2.66 -2.26 2.63
N THR A 45 -3.27 -2.22 1.46
CA THR A 45 -2.56 -2.29 0.17
C THR A 45 -1.63 -1.10 -0.01
N VAL A 46 -2.09 0.13 0.28
CA VAL A 46 -1.25 1.35 0.22
C VAL A 46 -0.08 1.25 1.19
N PHE A 47 -0.36 0.82 2.41
CA PHE A 47 0.69 0.67 3.43
C PHE A 47 1.74 -0.38 3.03
N ALA A 48 1.28 -1.55 2.55
CA ALA A 48 2.18 -2.61 2.08
C ALA A 48 3.04 -2.16 0.90
N MET A 49 2.44 -1.45 -0.07
CA MET A 49 3.17 -0.89 -1.19
C MET A 49 4.19 0.15 -0.73
N TYR A 50 3.82 1.05 0.18
CA TYR A 50 4.73 2.04 0.73
C TYR A 50 5.93 1.38 1.42
N VAL A 51 5.69 0.39 2.28
CA VAL A 51 6.77 -0.34 2.98
C VAL A 51 7.67 -1.07 2.00
N SER A 52 7.09 -1.79 1.03
CA SER A 52 7.84 -2.53 0.02
C SER A 52 8.64 -1.60 -0.90
N TRP A 53 8.07 -0.45 -1.29
CA TRP A 53 8.74 0.54 -2.13
C TRP A 53 9.93 1.19 -1.44
N ASN A 54 9.81 1.45 -0.13
CA ASN A 54 10.87 2.07 0.67
C ASN A 54 11.83 1.05 1.29
N ASP A 55 11.70 -0.23 0.97
CA ASP A 55 12.60 -1.25 1.48
C ASP A 55 14.01 -1.07 0.87
N PHE A 56 14.90 -0.58 1.72
CA PHE A 56 16.29 -0.35 1.37
C PHE A 56 17.21 -1.38 2.03
N ILE A 57 16.99 -1.66 3.31
CA ILE A 57 17.93 -2.43 4.12
C ILE A 57 18.02 -3.88 3.64
N TYR A 58 16.88 -4.53 3.48
CA TYR A 58 16.85 -5.92 3.03
C TYR A 58 17.33 -6.05 1.58
N ALA A 59 16.89 -5.14 0.71
CA ALA A 59 17.35 -5.12 -0.67
C ALA A 59 18.86 -4.89 -0.77
N PHE A 60 19.43 -4.01 0.05
CA PHE A 60 20.86 -3.72 0.07
C PHE A 60 21.70 -4.90 0.58
N LEU A 61 21.21 -5.62 1.60
CA LEU A 61 21.93 -6.73 2.22
C LEU A 61 21.84 -8.03 1.43
N PHE A 62 20.69 -8.33 0.84
CA PHE A 62 20.42 -9.64 0.24
C PHE A 62 20.49 -9.68 -1.27
N ILE A 63 20.40 -8.55 -1.97
CA ILE A 63 20.44 -8.51 -3.43
C ILE A 63 21.85 -8.14 -3.92
N SER A 64 22.61 -9.15 -4.32
CA SER A 64 23.97 -8.97 -4.86
C SER A 64 23.98 -8.73 -6.39
N SER A 65 22.92 -9.14 -7.10
CA SER A 65 22.85 -9.04 -8.55
C SER A 65 22.55 -7.61 -9.00
N GLU A 66 23.39 -7.07 -9.90
CA GLU A 66 23.23 -5.71 -10.45
C GLU A 66 21.86 -5.51 -11.13
N ASN A 67 21.38 -6.52 -11.86
CA ASN A 67 20.12 -6.44 -12.62
C ASN A 67 18.86 -6.51 -11.74
N MET A 68 18.99 -6.86 -10.46
CA MET A 68 17.87 -6.99 -9.52
C MET A 68 17.86 -5.92 -8.44
N LYS A 69 18.80 -4.98 -8.48
CA LYS A 69 18.87 -3.92 -7.48
C LYS A 69 17.62 -3.05 -7.52
N MET A 70 17.02 -2.83 -6.36
CA MET A 70 15.93 -1.89 -6.21
C MET A 70 16.39 -0.45 -6.47
N LEU A 71 15.48 0.39 -6.95
CA LEU A 71 15.76 1.78 -7.30
C LEU A 71 16.40 2.57 -6.15
N ASN A 72 15.93 2.39 -4.91
CA ASN A 72 16.49 3.02 -3.71
C ASN A 72 17.94 2.61 -3.45
N VAL A 73 18.30 1.36 -3.73
CA VAL A 73 19.69 0.88 -3.64
C VAL A 73 20.54 1.47 -4.75
N ALA A 74 20.03 1.56 -5.97
CA ALA A 74 20.72 2.19 -7.10
C ALA A 74 20.98 3.69 -6.85
N LEU A 75 20.01 4.41 -6.30
CA LEU A 75 20.17 5.81 -5.91
C LEU A 75 21.29 6.02 -4.88
N LYS A 76 21.41 5.11 -3.92
CA LYS A 76 22.53 5.15 -2.97
C LYS A 76 23.87 5.00 -3.69
N HIS A 77 23.98 4.09 -4.65
CA HIS A 77 25.22 3.93 -5.42
C HIS A 77 25.59 5.19 -6.21
N ILE A 78 24.60 5.87 -6.79
CA ILE A 78 24.78 7.17 -7.45
C ILE A 78 25.23 8.23 -6.46
N ALA A 79 24.63 8.27 -5.26
CA ALA A 79 24.96 9.22 -4.20
C ALA A 79 26.35 9.02 -3.61
N THR A 80 26.80 7.77 -3.48
CA THR A 80 28.11 7.48 -2.85
C THR A 80 29.28 7.55 -3.82
N GLY A 81 29.06 7.46 -5.16
CA GLY A 81 30.11 7.58 -6.19
C GLY A 81 31.35 6.73 -5.94
N ALA A 82 32.28 6.71 -6.87
CA ALA A 82 33.60 6.10 -6.67
C ALA A 82 34.48 6.92 -5.70
N ASN A 83 34.22 8.23 -5.60
CA ASN A 83 34.85 9.15 -4.65
C ASN A 83 33.80 10.08 -4.07
N GLN A 84 33.86 10.41 -2.78
CA GLN A 84 32.94 11.32 -2.10
C GLN A 84 32.84 12.74 -2.74
N PHE A 85 33.82 13.10 -3.57
CA PHE A 85 33.86 14.40 -4.28
C PHE A 85 33.20 14.38 -5.65
N ASP A 86 32.87 13.20 -6.21
CA ASP A 86 32.25 13.06 -7.54
C ASP A 86 30.73 12.80 -7.47
N MET A 87 30.06 13.32 -6.45
CA MET A 87 28.61 13.15 -6.34
C MET A 87 27.90 13.82 -7.51
N LYS A 88 27.28 13.03 -8.36
CA LYS A 88 26.49 13.52 -9.49
C LYS A 88 25.11 13.98 -9.03
N TRP A 89 25.03 15.17 -8.52
CA TRP A 89 23.79 15.77 -7.98
C TRP A 89 22.64 15.75 -9.00
N GLY A 90 22.93 15.95 -10.28
CA GLY A 90 21.92 15.91 -11.34
C GLY A 90 21.30 14.52 -11.47
N ASP A 91 22.12 13.47 -11.53
CA ASP A 91 21.66 12.09 -11.65
C ASP A 91 20.88 11.63 -10.41
N LEU A 92 21.35 12.03 -9.22
CA LEU A 92 20.67 11.75 -7.97
C LEU A 92 19.29 12.42 -7.91
N THR A 93 19.21 13.68 -8.29
CA THR A 93 17.94 14.43 -8.30
C THR A 93 16.97 13.84 -9.33
N ALA A 94 17.45 13.56 -10.55
CA ALA A 94 16.63 12.94 -11.59
C ALA A 94 16.10 11.57 -11.15
N GLY A 95 16.96 10.71 -10.60
CA GLY A 95 16.57 9.42 -10.09
C GLY A 95 15.58 9.49 -8.93
N SER A 96 15.73 10.47 -8.04
CA SER A 96 14.77 10.73 -6.97
C SER A 96 13.39 11.12 -7.52
N VAL A 97 13.33 12.00 -8.50
CA VAL A 97 12.06 12.37 -9.16
C VAL A 97 11.40 11.14 -9.79
N VAL A 98 12.16 10.31 -10.51
CA VAL A 98 11.64 9.07 -11.11
C VAL A 98 11.10 8.13 -10.03
N SER A 99 11.74 8.06 -8.85
CA SER A 99 11.26 7.24 -7.71
C SER A 99 9.89 7.69 -7.18
N PHE A 100 9.56 8.96 -7.25
CA PHE A 100 8.27 9.48 -6.76
C PHE A 100 7.12 9.24 -7.74
N ILE A 101 7.39 9.15 -9.04
CA ILE A 101 6.34 9.04 -10.07
C ILE A 101 5.39 7.85 -9.82
N PRO A 102 5.86 6.61 -9.59
CA PRO A 102 4.97 5.48 -9.35
C PRO A 102 4.11 5.66 -8.10
N LEU A 103 4.67 6.24 -7.04
CA LEU A 103 3.94 6.53 -5.79
C LEU A 103 2.82 7.55 -6.01
N ILE A 104 3.10 8.62 -6.76
CA ILE A 104 2.10 9.66 -7.08
C ILE A 104 0.97 9.06 -7.92
N ILE A 105 1.31 8.28 -8.95
CA ILE A 105 0.33 7.61 -9.81
C ILE A 105 -0.55 6.68 -8.97
N PHE A 106 0.06 5.86 -8.14
CA PHE A 106 -0.66 4.92 -7.27
C PHE A 106 -1.57 5.64 -6.29
N TYR A 107 -1.08 6.70 -5.64
CA TYR A 107 -1.88 7.53 -4.76
C TYR A 107 -3.07 8.18 -5.49
N ALA A 108 -2.86 8.72 -6.69
CA ALA A 108 -3.91 9.35 -7.48
C ALA A 108 -5.06 8.38 -7.82
N PHE A 109 -4.76 7.12 -8.09
CA PHE A 109 -5.78 6.09 -8.31
C PHE A 109 -6.54 5.71 -7.03
N LEU A 110 -5.88 5.71 -5.89
CA LEU A 110 -6.46 5.24 -4.62
C LEU A 110 -7.17 6.34 -3.82
N GLN A 111 -6.82 7.62 -4.02
CA GLN A 111 -7.39 8.73 -3.27
C GLN A 111 -8.93 8.76 -3.31
N GLN A 112 -9.55 8.43 -4.44
CA GLN A 112 -11.00 8.40 -4.60
C GLN A 112 -11.69 7.40 -3.66
N TYR A 113 -11.02 6.31 -3.30
CA TYR A 113 -11.54 5.29 -2.39
C TYR A 113 -11.38 5.71 -0.93
N PHE A 114 -10.31 6.47 -0.61
CA PHE A 114 -10.11 7.03 0.73
C PHE A 114 -11.21 8.04 1.08
N VAL A 115 -11.52 8.94 0.16
CA VAL A 115 -12.57 9.96 0.38
C VAL A 115 -13.91 9.29 0.62
N ARG A 116 -14.29 8.28 -0.17
CA ARG A 116 -15.56 7.56 0.01
C ARG A 116 -15.62 6.77 1.32
N GLY A 117 -14.50 6.22 1.80
CA GLY A 117 -14.44 5.49 3.06
C GLY A 117 -14.64 6.40 4.28
N ILE A 118 -14.11 7.61 4.25
CA ILE A 118 -14.21 8.58 5.36
C ILE A 118 -15.61 9.21 5.42
N THR A 119 -16.18 9.56 4.28
CA THR A 119 -17.52 10.18 4.24
C THR A 119 -18.63 9.21 4.62
N GLY A 120 -18.48 7.90 4.33
CA GLY A 120 -19.46 6.89 4.74
C GLY A 120 -19.52 6.64 6.24
N SER A 121 -18.48 6.97 6.99
CA SER A 121 -18.47 6.87 8.47
C SER A 121 -18.87 8.16 9.19
N ALA A 122 -18.82 9.32 8.51
CA ALA A 122 -19.13 10.61 9.10
C ALA A 122 -20.63 10.98 9.05
N VAL A 123 -21.49 10.22 8.38
CA VAL A 123 -22.93 10.46 8.25
C VAL A 123 -23.75 9.57 9.21
N LYS A 124 -23.17 9.15 10.33
CA LYS A 124 -23.91 8.53 11.43
C LYS A 124 -23.89 9.44 12.65
N GLU A 125 -24.55 10.56 12.55
CA GLU A 125 -25.21 11.28 13.65
C GLU A 125 -26.70 11.42 13.33
#